data_fd90bde4add9dc6beeb15196e9d33c4a
#
_entry.id   fd90bde4add9dc6beeb15196e9d33c4a
#
_cell.length_a   1.000
_cell.length_b   1.000
_cell.length_c   1.000
_cell.angle_alpha   90.00
_cell.angle_beta   90.00
_cell.angle_gamma   90.00
#
_symmetry.space_group_name_H-M   'P 1'
#
loop_
_entity.id
_entity.type
_entity.pdbx_description
1 polymer ?
#
loop_
_entity_poly.entity_id
_entity_poly.type
_entity_poly.pdbx_seq_one_letter_code
_entity_poly.pdbx_strand_id
1 'polypeptide(L)' 'MIAFIKGTVDSLSEGKMILESHGIGYELNIPASMFDAGVREGEELKIYTHMSVRED' A
#
# COMPACT_ATOMS: atom_id res chain seq x y z
N MET A 1 -9.29 -5.41 -12.76
CA MET A 1 -7.86 -5.41 -12.44
C MET A 1 -7.41 -4.00 -12.09
N ILE A 2 -6.75 -3.85 -10.97
CA ILE A 2 -6.26 -2.56 -10.53
C ILE A 2 -4.77 -2.49 -10.81
N ALA A 3 -4.33 -1.47 -11.55
CA ALA A 3 -2.94 -1.35 -11.93
C ALA A 3 -2.10 -0.66 -10.85
N PHE A 4 -2.68 0.29 -10.14
CA PHE A 4 -1.97 1.00 -9.09
C PHE A 4 -2.96 1.67 -8.14
N ILE A 5 -2.45 2.05 -6.97
CA ILE A 5 -3.20 2.84 -6.01
C ILE A 5 -2.34 4.03 -5.63
N LYS A 6 -2.92 5.21 -5.69
CA LYS A 6 -2.25 6.43 -5.24
C LYS A 6 -2.96 6.92 -4.00
N GLY A 7 -2.21 7.10 -2.94
CA GLY A 7 -2.78 7.58 -1.69
C GLY A 7 -1.72 7.95 -0.69
N THR A 8 -2.14 8.14 0.55
CA THR A 8 -1.27 8.54 1.63
C THR A 8 -1.03 7.36 2.55
N VAL A 9 0.21 7.16 2.96
CA VAL A 9 0.55 6.09 3.90
C VAL A 9 -0.05 6.43 5.26
N ASP A 10 -1.03 5.64 5.68
CA ASP A 10 -1.68 5.85 6.96
C ASP A 10 -0.93 5.13 8.07
N SER A 11 -0.50 3.92 7.82
CA SER A 11 0.31 3.19 8.77
C SER A 11 1.26 2.27 8.03
N LEU A 12 2.36 1.96 8.67
CA LEU A 12 3.40 1.18 8.05
C LEU A 12 3.99 0.24 9.09
N SER A 13 4.03 -1.04 8.74
CA SER A 13 4.69 -2.02 9.58
C SER A 13 5.46 -2.97 8.67
N GLU A 14 6.29 -3.79 9.27
CA GLU A 14 7.10 -4.72 8.50
C GLU A 14 6.20 -5.68 7.73
N GLY A 15 6.29 -5.63 6.43
CA GLY A 15 5.51 -6.50 5.56
C GLY A 15 4.14 -5.99 5.18
N LYS A 16 3.66 -4.90 5.81
CA LYS A 16 2.33 -4.38 5.53
C LYS A 16 2.28 -2.88 5.55
N MET A 17 1.40 -2.34 4.72
CA MET A 17 1.17 -0.91 4.65
C MET A 17 -0.32 -0.66 4.50
N ILE A 18 -0.83 0.33 5.21
CA ILE A 18 -2.19 0.81 4.99
C ILE A 18 -2.08 2.10 4.20
N LEU A 19 -2.61 2.09 3.00
CA LEU A 19 -2.61 3.26 2.13
C LEU A 19 -4.01 3.81 2.06
N GLU A 20 -4.18 5.06 2.44
CA GLU A 20 -5.49 5.70 2.40
C GLU A 20 -5.66 6.42 1.08
N SER A 21 -6.78 6.18 0.43
CA SER A 21 -7.14 6.87 -0.80
C SER A 21 -8.63 7.15 -0.77
N HIS A 22 -8.98 8.44 -0.81
CA HIS A 22 -10.38 8.88 -0.82
C HIS A 22 -11.20 8.31 0.34
N GLY A 23 -10.61 8.26 1.52
CA GLY A 23 -11.30 7.78 2.71
C GLY A 23 -11.34 6.27 2.86
N ILE A 24 -10.70 5.54 1.96
CA ILE A 24 -10.64 4.09 2.02
C ILE A 24 -9.22 3.67 2.35
N GLY A 25 -9.07 2.80 3.34
CA GLY A 25 -7.77 2.25 3.69
C GLY A 25 -7.55 0.92 2.99
N TYR A 26 -6.48 0.84 2.23
CA TYR A 26 -6.11 -0.40 1.55
C TYR A 26 -4.95 -1.05 2.27
N GLU A 27 -5.13 -2.29 2.67
CA GLU A 27 -4.05 -3.03 3.29
C GLU A 27 -3.23 -3.71 2.20
N LEU A 28 -1.97 -3.35 2.12
CA LEU A 28 -1.07 -3.86 1.09
C LEU A 28 0.05 -4.66 1.73
N ASN A 29 0.37 -5.77 1.11
CA ASN A 29 1.56 -6.53 1.51
C ASN A 29 2.74 -5.96 0.75
N ILE A 30 3.76 -5.54 1.47
CA ILE A 30 4.92 -4.90 0.86
C ILE A 30 6.18 -5.72 1.17
N PRO A 31 7.15 -5.71 0.26
CA PRO A 31 8.42 -6.38 0.54
C PRO A 31 9.24 -5.59 1.55
N ALA A 32 10.15 -6.27 2.22
CA ALA A 32 11.03 -5.64 3.19
C ALA A 32 11.85 -4.52 2.56
N SER A 33 12.21 -4.66 1.29
CA SER A 33 12.99 -3.65 0.60
C SER A 33 12.26 -2.31 0.53
N MET A 34 10.94 -2.35 0.40
CA MET A 34 10.16 -1.12 0.37
C MET A 34 10.14 -0.46 1.75
N PHE A 35 10.03 -1.26 2.79
CA PHE A 35 10.08 -0.75 4.15
C PHE A 35 11.45 -0.09 4.43
N ASP A 36 12.52 -0.71 3.93
CA ASP A 36 13.87 -0.20 4.13
C ASP A 36 14.19 0.99 3.24
N ALA A 37 13.37 1.26 2.24
CA ALA A 37 13.60 2.37 1.32
C ALA A 37 13.32 3.74 1.94
N GLY A 38 12.85 3.78 3.19
CA GLY A 38 12.63 5.03 3.88
C GLY A 38 11.24 5.60 3.72
N VAL A 39 10.30 4.79 3.30
CA VAL A 39 8.91 5.20 3.21
C VAL A 39 8.39 5.49 4.60
N ARG A 40 7.65 6.57 4.76
CA ARG A 40 7.15 7.02 6.06
C ARG A 40 5.66 7.23 6.05
N GLU A 41 5.06 7.13 7.22
CA GLU A 41 3.66 7.48 7.40
C GLU A 41 3.46 8.94 7.05
N GLY A 42 2.34 9.23 6.38
CA GLY A 42 2.05 10.59 5.94
C GLY A 42 2.55 10.91 4.54
N GLU A 43 3.35 10.06 3.95
CA GLU A 43 3.85 10.25 2.60
C GLU A 43 2.81 9.87 1.57
N GLU A 44 2.79 10.62 0.47
CA GLU A 44 1.93 10.25 -0.65
C GLU A 44 2.70 9.36 -1.60
N LEU A 45 2.10 8.22 -1.92
CA LEU A 45 2.73 7.22 -2.76
C LEU A 45 1.79 6.71 -3.82
N LYS A 46 2.39 6.25 -4.90
CA LYS A 46 1.69 5.51 -5.94
C LYS A 46 2.28 4.11 -5.97
N ILE A 47 1.46 3.14 -5.62
CA ILE A 47 1.90 1.75 -5.53
C ILE A 47 1.27 0.96 -6.66
N TYR A 48 2.10 0.31 -7.45
CA TYR A 48 1.60 -0.59 -8.48
C TYR A 48 1.19 -1.89 -7.81
N THR A 49 -0.04 -2.29 -8.06
CA THR A 49 -0.60 -3.48 -7.44
C THR A 49 -1.07 -4.45 -8.50
N HIS A 50 -1.09 -5.70 -8.12
CA HIS A 50 -1.70 -6.74 -8.92
C HIS A 50 -2.75 -7.39 -8.05
N MET A 51 -3.99 -7.06 -8.31
CA MET A 51 -5.08 -7.60 -7.51
C MET A 51 -5.73 -8.73 -8.28
N SER A 52 -5.67 -9.92 -7.73
CA SER A 52 -6.47 -11.01 -8.24
C SER A 52 -7.64 -11.21 -7.31
N VAL A 53 -8.82 -11.26 -7.89
CA VAL A 53 -10.02 -11.52 -7.13
C VAL A 53 -10.11 -13.02 -6.93
N ARG A 54 -10.13 -13.41 -5.68
CA ARG A 54 -10.33 -14.80 -5.32
C ARG A 54 -11.70 -14.95 -4.73
N GLU A 55 -12.42 -15.90 -5.21
CA GLU A 55 -13.65 -16.32 -4.59
C GLU A 55 -13.35 -17.60 -3.82
N ASP A 56 -13.21 -17.47 -2.55
CA ASP A 56 -13.00 -18.62 -1.69
C ASP A 56 -14.17 -18.77 -0.74
#